data_b4fb131e0770d8a0ed463d4fccde9354
#
_entry.id   b4fb131e0770d8a0ed463d4fccde9354
#
_cell.length_a   1.000
_cell.length_b   1.000
_cell.length_c   1.000
_cell.angle_alpha   90.00
_cell.angle_beta   90.00
_cell.angle_gamma   90.00
#
_symmetry.space_group_name_H-M   'P 1'
#
loop_
_entity.id
_entity.type
_entity.pdbx_description
1 polymer ?
#
loop_
_entity_poly.entity_id
_entity_poly.type
_entity_poly.pdbx_seq_one_letter_code
_entity_poly.pdbx_strand_id
1 'polypeptide(L)'
;MAREIDTLLRVIFTARRKTGALDLEAVEMALRAALQQAGAAGLSQLLQQQFPAESHVPCSCGGQARYKGMRTKPLLTVLGRTEMQRAYHWCSRCQQGQFSTDAALDVENTELSPGVRRMLTLVGSECSSFERGREHMKLLAGLEVTTKAVERTTESIGADIARREQDTIQQALQQELPVAVGQAIPVMYVQMDGTGVPMVSQELEGRTGKGSNGRAHTREVKLGCVFTQTKRDAEGWPVRDEDSTTYTGAIETAEEFSRRLYTEAQQRGWDRAQRKVVMGDGAEWIWNLAQEQFPGAIEIVDLYHARQHLWELSSKLHPSDVAAKRRWVMSHQHFLDAGKIELLVNRLRAWATERQELAEEIETEANYFERNAARIRYPKFRQQGLFVGSGVIEAGCKTLIGSRLKRSGMFWTVRGANAVIAVRCCRHSREFDDYWESRRA
;
A
#
# COMPACT_ATOMS: atom_id res chain seq x y z
N MET A 1 -1.77 38.42 -22.91
CA MET A 1 -0.86 37.59 -22.05
C MET A 1 0.38 38.35 -21.59
N ALA A 2 1.35 38.77 -22.44
CA ALA A 2 2.56 39.49 -21.99
C ALA A 2 2.24 40.81 -21.25
N ARG A 3 1.30 41.63 -21.77
CA ARG A 3 0.86 42.88 -21.11
C ARG A 3 0.11 42.64 -19.78
N GLU A 4 -0.65 41.58 -19.66
CA GLU A 4 -1.34 41.24 -18.43
C GLU A 4 -0.36 40.74 -17.34
N ILE A 5 0.64 39.96 -17.74
CA ILE A 5 1.75 39.55 -16.85
C ILE A 5 2.54 40.79 -16.40
N ASP A 6 2.89 41.74 -17.31
CA ASP A 6 3.59 42.97 -16.95
C ASP A 6 2.76 43.84 -15.98
N THR A 7 1.45 43.95 -16.21
CA THR A 7 0.54 44.67 -15.31
C THR A 7 0.44 44.00 -13.93
N LEU A 8 0.30 42.68 -13.86
CA LEU A 8 0.30 41.91 -12.62
C LEU A 8 1.63 42.04 -11.86
N LEU A 9 2.76 41.94 -12.57
CA LEU A 9 4.08 42.14 -11.98
C LEU A 9 4.23 43.56 -11.39
N ARG A 10 3.80 44.59 -12.08
CA ARG A 10 3.86 46.00 -11.57
C ARG A 10 3.00 46.15 -10.30
N VAL A 11 1.80 45.60 -10.25
CA VAL A 11 0.94 45.65 -9.06
C VAL A 11 1.58 44.91 -7.88
N ILE A 12 2.17 43.74 -8.13
CA ILE A 12 2.84 42.94 -7.09
C ILE A 12 4.08 43.64 -6.55
N PHE A 13 4.93 44.23 -7.44
CA PHE A 13 6.15 44.92 -7.03
C PHE A 13 5.88 46.22 -6.26
N THR A 14 4.73 46.85 -6.46
CA THR A 14 4.38 48.11 -5.77
C THR A 14 3.67 47.87 -4.43
N ALA A 15 2.92 46.77 -4.28
CA ALA A 15 2.02 46.57 -3.17
C ALA A 15 2.60 45.79 -1.95
N ARG A 16 3.77 45.14 -2.08
CA ARG A 16 4.27 44.24 -1.04
C ARG A 16 5.70 44.49 -0.65
N ARG A 17 5.86 45.35 0.35
CA ARG A 17 7.15 45.57 1.04
C ARG A 17 7.02 45.28 2.52
N LYS A 18 7.79 44.33 3.05
CA LYS A 18 8.04 44.19 4.48
C LYS A 18 9.04 45.25 4.93
N THR A 19 8.64 46.18 5.80
CA THR A 19 9.52 47.20 6.38
C THR A 19 10.40 47.96 5.35
N GLY A 20 9.82 48.28 4.17
CA GLY A 20 10.55 49.02 3.09
C GLY A 20 11.42 48.16 2.20
N ALA A 21 11.67 46.88 2.49
CA ALA A 21 12.41 45.95 1.66
C ALA A 21 11.46 45.03 0.84
N LEU A 22 11.99 44.41 -0.23
CA LEU A 22 11.28 43.45 -1.06
C LEU A 22 10.94 42.21 -0.26
N ASP A 23 9.66 41.83 -0.18
CA ASP A 23 9.22 40.54 0.36
C ASP A 23 9.29 39.48 -0.76
N LEU A 24 10.42 38.75 -0.83
CA LEU A 24 10.69 37.78 -1.88
C LEU A 24 9.67 36.65 -1.91
N GLU A 25 9.28 36.10 -0.74
CA GLU A 25 8.27 35.02 -0.64
C GLU A 25 6.94 35.47 -1.24
N ALA A 26 6.47 36.66 -0.88
CA ALA A 26 5.22 37.20 -1.39
C ALA A 26 5.27 37.42 -2.92
N VAL A 27 6.42 37.85 -3.45
CA VAL A 27 6.64 38.02 -4.90
C VAL A 27 6.64 36.69 -5.63
N GLU A 28 7.35 35.69 -5.12
CA GLU A 28 7.38 34.33 -5.70
C GLU A 28 5.99 33.71 -5.76
N MET A 29 5.22 33.77 -4.65
CA MET A 29 3.87 33.22 -4.58
C MET A 29 2.89 33.95 -5.51
N ALA A 30 3.00 35.25 -5.63
CA ALA A 30 2.18 36.03 -6.54
C ALA A 30 2.52 35.77 -8.02
N LEU A 31 3.80 35.67 -8.35
CA LEU A 31 4.25 35.32 -9.71
C LEU A 31 3.80 33.91 -10.09
N ARG A 32 3.92 32.93 -9.18
CA ARG A 32 3.41 31.57 -9.38
C ARG A 32 1.90 31.57 -9.67
N ALA A 33 1.11 32.31 -8.89
CA ALA A 33 -0.34 32.40 -9.10
C ALA A 33 -0.66 33.01 -10.47
N ALA A 34 0.05 34.07 -10.89
CA ALA A 34 -0.11 34.68 -12.20
C ALA A 34 0.23 33.72 -13.36
N LEU A 35 1.31 32.96 -13.24
CA LEU A 35 1.71 31.93 -14.22
C LEU A 35 0.68 30.80 -14.30
N GLN A 36 0.14 30.35 -13.16
CA GLN A 36 -0.93 29.36 -13.13
C GLN A 36 -2.19 29.86 -13.84
N GLN A 37 -2.62 31.11 -13.60
CA GLN A 37 -3.77 31.69 -14.29
C GLN A 37 -3.55 31.78 -15.80
N ALA A 38 -2.38 32.25 -16.23
CA ALA A 38 -2.03 32.32 -17.65
C ALA A 38 -2.01 30.94 -18.30
N GLY A 39 -1.44 29.93 -17.59
CA GLY A 39 -1.44 28.53 -18.03
C GLY A 39 -2.84 27.94 -18.13
N ALA A 40 -3.72 28.22 -17.17
CA ALA A 40 -5.12 27.76 -17.19
C ALA A 40 -5.89 28.35 -18.38
N ALA A 41 -5.68 29.63 -18.67
CA ALA A 41 -6.28 30.31 -19.85
C ALA A 41 -5.78 29.68 -21.16
N GLY A 42 -4.47 29.42 -21.28
CA GLY A 42 -3.89 28.74 -22.45
C GLY A 42 -4.42 27.33 -22.61
N LEU A 43 -4.54 26.55 -21.51
CA LEU A 43 -5.12 25.22 -21.54
C LEU A 43 -6.59 25.23 -21.96
N SER A 44 -7.40 26.20 -21.48
CA SER A 44 -8.77 26.39 -21.94
C SER A 44 -8.86 26.57 -23.46
N GLN A 45 -7.97 27.42 -24.06
CA GLN A 45 -7.94 27.63 -25.52
C GLN A 45 -7.58 26.34 -26.26
N LEU A 46 -6.59 25.59 -25.80
CA LEU A 46 -6.21 24.32 -26.40
C LEU A 46 -7.36 23.28 -26.35
N LEU A 47 -8.05 23.16 -25.23
CA LEU A 47 -9.17 22.23 -25.07
C LEU A 47 -10.38 22.60 -25.93
N GLN A 48 -10.56 23.88 -26.27
CA GLN A 48 -11.62 24.31 -27.18
C GLN A 48 -11.33 23.96 -28.65
N GLN A 49 -10.08 23.87 -29.06
CA GLN A 49 -9.67 23.68 -30.46
C GLN A 49 -9.52 22.20 -30.88
N GLN A 50 -9.36 21.26 -29.96
CA GLN A 50 -8.91 19.90 -30.29
C GLN A 50 -10.02 18.85 -30.52
N PHE A 51 -11.28 19.15 -30.28
CA PHE A 51 -12.34 18.14 -30.35
C PHE A 51 -13.47 18.58 -31.29
N PRO A 52 -13.34 18.32 -32.62
CA PRO A 52 -14.43 18.55 -33.55
C PRO A 52 -15.64 17.66 -33.17
N ALA A 53 -16.82 18.22 -33.22
CA ALA A 53 -18.05 17.49 -32.95
C ALA A 53 -18.38 16.53 -34.09
N GLU A 54 -18.27 15.23 -33.87
CA GLU A 54 -18.78 14.23 -34.79
C GLU A 54 -20.31 14.27 -34.79
N SER A 55 -20.94 14.09 -35.97
CA SER A 55 -22.41 14.10 -36.08
C SER A 55 -23.05 12.91 -35.37
N HIS A 56 -22.36 11.76 -35.29
CA HIS A 56 -22.79 10.52 -34.64
C HIS A 56 -21.62 9.85 -33.98
N VAL A 57 -21.86 9.24 -32.81
CA VAL A 57 -20.86 8.43 -32.09
C VAL A 57 -21.51 7.09 -31.65
N PRO A 58 -20.75 5.99 -31.55
CA PRO A 58 -21.27 4.73 -31.05
C PRO A 58 -21.82 4.87 -29.61
N CYS A 59 -22.90 4.14 -29.32
CA CYS A 59 -23.47 4.07 -27.99
C CYS A 59 -23.29 2.68 -27.39
N SER A 60 -23.07 2.59 -26.08
CA SER A 60 -22.91 1.33 -25.34
C SER A 60 -24.09 0.34 -25.50
N CYS A 61 -25.27 0.84 -25.85
CA CYS A 61 -26.44 -0.02 -26.16
C CYS A 61 -26.39 -0.67 -27.57
N GLY A 62 -25.30 -0.48 -28.34
CA GLY A 62 -25.18 -0.92 -29.74
C GLY A 62 -25.91 -0.02 -30.74
N GLY A 63 -26.45 1.12 -30.33
CA GLY A 63 -27.03 2.16 -31.16
C GLY A 63 -26.05 3.27 -31.54
N GLN A 64 -26.57 4.32 -32.17
CA GLN A 64 -25.85 5.56 -32.51
C GLN A 64 -26.41 6.72 -31.71
N ALA A 65 -25.54 7.52 -31.08
CA ALA A 65 -25.93 8.75 -30.43
C ALA A 65 -25.64 9.94 -31.38
N ARG A 66 -26.63 10.84 -31.52
CA ARG A 66 -26.54 12.03 -32.39
C ARG A 66 -26.10 13.25 -31.63
N TYR A 67 -25.30 14.07 -32.28
CA TYR A 67 -24.88 15.38 -31.76
C TYR A 67 -26.08 16.29 -31.45
N LYS A 68 -26.07 16.93 -30.30
CA LYS A 68 -27.13 17.85 -29.81
C LYS A 68 -26.64 19.24 -29.43
N GLY A 69 -25.35 19.50 -29.53
CA GLY A 69 -24.74 20.81 -29.20
C GLY A 69 -23.56 20.68 -28.24
N MET A 70 -22.89 21.79 -28.06
CA MET A 70 -21.78 21.91 -27.10
C MET A 70 -22.30 22.14 -25.68
N ARG A 71 -21.55 21.61 -24.70
CA ARG A 71 -21.81 21.85 -23.27
C ARG A 71 -20.49 22.20 -22.58
N THR A 72 -20.52 23.26 -21.77
CA THR A 72 -19.36 23.64 -20.94
C THR A 72 -19.22 22.72 -19.76
N LYS A 73 -17.99 22.34 -19.45
CA LYS A 73 -17.60 21.61 -18.23
C LYS A 73 -16.51 22.36 -17.50
N PRO A 74 -16.72 22.76 -16.23
CA PRO A 74 -15.63 23.25 -15.39
C PRO A 74 -14.68 22.10 -15.06
N LEU A 75 -13.38 22.38 -15.04
CA LEU A 75 -12.35 21.43 -14.73
C LEU A 75 -11.28 22.06 -13.84
N LEU A 76 -10.98 21.45 -12.70
CA LEU A 76 -9.81 21.82 -11.91
C LEU A 76 -8.60 21.05 -12.44
N THR A 77 -7.60 21.79 -12.89
CA THR A 77 -6.35 21.27 -13.43
C THR A 77 -5.17 21.64 -12.52
N VAL A 78 -4.00 21.11 -12.79
CA VAL A 78 -2.76 21.48 -12.07
C VAL A 78 -2.38 22.94 -12.27
N LEU A 79 -2.93 23.59 -13.29
CA LEU A 79 -2.74 25.01 -13.58
C LEU A 79 -3.85 25.89 -12.96
N GLY A 80 -4.84 25.30 -12.30
CA GLY A 80 -6.00 25.98 -11.75
C GLY A 80 -7.31 25.62 -12.47
N ARG A 81 -8.35 26.43 -12.24
CA ARG A 81 -9.68 26.23 -12.87
C ARG A 81 -9.65 26.62 -14.33
N THR A 82 -10.21 25.75 -15.13
CA THR A 82 -10.38 25.95 -16.58
C THR A 82 -11.78 25.48 -17.01
N GLU A 83 -12.18 25.85 -18.23
CA GLU A 83 -13.42 25.39 -18.83
C GLU A 83 -13.13 24.71 -20.16
N MET A 84 -13.80 23.60 -20.41
CA MET A 84 -13.74 22.91 -21.69
C MET A 84 -15.14 22.84 -22.34
N GLN A 85 -15.17 22.99 -23.65
CA GLN A 85 -16.36 22.75 -24.46
C GLN A 85 -16.34 21.29 -24.93
N ARG A 86 -17.44 20.56 -24.76
CA ARG A 86 -17.56 19.17 -25.12
C ARG A 86 -18.83 18.89 -25.88
N ALA A 87 -18.73 18.04 -26.90
CA ALA A 87 -19.87 17.64 -27.71
C ALA A 87 -20.80 16.71 -26.92
N TYR A 88 -22.05 17.12 -26.79
CA TYR A 88 -23.11 16.29 -26.20
C TYR A 88 -23.82 15.50 -27.29
N HIS A 89 -23.89 14.18 -27.10
CA HIS A 89 -24.57 13.26 -27.99
C HIS A 89 -25.71 12.54 -27.25
N TRP A 90 -26.84 12.34 -27.93
CA TRP A 90 -28.02 11.69 -27.37
C TRP A 90 -28.41 10.45 -28.20
N CYS A 91 -28.54 9.32 -27.53
CA CYS A 91 -29.00 8.07 -28.14
C CYS A 91 -30.51 7.93 -27.99
N SER A 92 -31.24 7.89 -29.12
CA SER A 92 -32.70 7.70 -29.10
C SER A 92 -33.12 6.28 -28.72
N ARG A 93 -32.23 5.28 -28.86
CA ARG A 93 -32.54 3.88 -28.55
C ARG A 93 -32.58 3.62 -27.04
N CYS A 94 -31.58 4.06 -26.30
CA CYS A 94 -31.53 3.86 -24.84
C CYS A 94 -31.87 5.12 -24.03
N GLN A 95 -32.18 6.23 -24.72
CA GLN A 95 -32.54 7.53 -24.12
C GLN A 95 -31.45 8.04 -23.14
N GLN A 96 -30.16 7.86 -23.49
CA GLN A 96 -29.05 8.32 -22.70
C GLN A 96 -28.17 9.31 -23.46
N GLY A 97 -27.63 10.28 -22.71
CA GLY A 97 -26.67 11.23 -23.22
C GLY A 97 -25.23 10.78 -22.89
N GLN A 98 -24.30 11.13 -23.78
CA GLN A 98 -22.88 10.83 -23.58
C GLN A 98 -22.00 11.96 -24.10
N PHE A 99 -20.77 12.01 -23.57
CA PHE A 99 -19.72 12.95 -23.94
C PHE A 99 -18.46 12.14 -24.31
N SER A 100 -18.22 11.94 -25.59
CA SER A 100 -17.07 11.18 -26.10
C SER A 100 -15.72 11.76 -25.64
N THR A 101 -15.62 13.07 -25.56
CA THR A 101 -14.42 13.79 -25.12
C THR A 101 -14.05 13.50 -23.67
N ASP A 102 -15.03 13.23 -22.78
CA ASP A 102 -14.76 12.99 -21.37
C ASP A 102 -13.97 11.70 -21.17
N ALA A 103 -14.29 10.64 -21.92
CA ALA A 103 -13.54 9.37 -21.89
C ALA A 103 -12.10 9.56 -22.42
N ALA A 104 -11.97 10.20 -23.57
CA ALA A 104 -10.65 10.46 -24.18
C ALA A 104 -9.70 11.29 -23.29
N LEU A 105 -10.26 12.15 -22.43
CA LEU A 105 -9.50 12.99 -21.50
C LEU A 105 -9.42 12.42 -20.07
N ASP A 106 -9.98 11.22 -19.85
CA ASP A 106 -10.10 10.63 -18.51
C ASP A 106 -10.69 11.59 -17.46
N VAL A 107 -11.82 12.25 -17.85
CA VAL A 107 -12.54 13.18 -16.96
C VAL A 107 -14.02 12.82 -16.81
N GLU A 108 -14.41 11.59 -17.09
CA GLU A 108 -15.78 11.11 -16.90
C GLU A 108 -16.19 11.21 -15.43
N ASN A 109 -17.40 11.69 -15.19
CA ASN A 109 -18.02 11.83 -13.87
C ASN A 109 -17.15 12.59 -12.82
N THR A 110 -16.22 13.43 -13.27
CA THR A 110 -15.36 14.23 -12.38
C THR A 110 -15.08 15.59 -12.97
N GLU A 111 -14.89 16.59 -12.13
CA GLU A 111 -14.41 17.93 -12.49
C GLU A 111 -12.89 18.08 -12.19
N LEU A 112 -12.18 16.99 -11.95
CA LEU A 112 -10.77 16.97 -11.64
C LEU A 112 -9.99 16.36 -12.82
N SER A 113 -8.98 17.07 -13.31
CA SER A 113 -8.08 16.52 -14.32
C SER A 113 -7.30 15.30 -13.79
N PRO A 114 -6.79 14.43 -14.68
CA PRO A 114 -5.92 13.31 -14.26
C PRO A 114 -4.75 13.75 -13.40
N GLY A 115 -4.10 14.88 -13.77
CA GLY A 115 -2.98 15.43 -12.98
C GLY A 115 -3.38 15.84 -11.56
N VAL A 116 -4.53 16.47 -11.37
CA VAL A 116 -5.04 16.81 -10.03
C VAL A 116 -5.41 15.54 -9.26
N ARG A 117 -6.08 14.57 -9.89
CA ARG A 117 -6.42 13.29 -9.23
C ARG A 117 -5.17 12.54 -8.79
N ARG A 118 -4.09 12.55 -9.60
CA ARG A 118 -2.79 11.97 -9.23
C ARG A 118 -2.20 12.65 -7.98
N MET A 119 -2.21 13.98 -7.93
CA MET A 119 -1.75 14.73 -6.76
C MET A 119 -2.59 14.46 -5.52
N LEU A 120 -3.94 14.47 -5.64
CA LEU A 120 -4.84 14.19 -4.52
C LEU A 120 -4.68 12.79 -3.98
N THR A 121 -4.50 11.80 -4.86
CA THR A 121 -4.24 10.41 -4.47
C THR A 121 -2.93 10.30 -3.70
N LEU A 122 -1.88 10.97 -4.18
CA LEU A 122 -0.58 10.98 -3.51
C LEU A 122 -0.68 11.58 -2.11
N VAL A 123 -1.20 12.81 -1.97
CA VAL A 123 -1.30 13.45 -0.64
C VAL A 123 -2.30 12.75 0.27
N GLY A 124 -3.37 12.17 -0.27
CA GLY A 124 -4.37 11.44 0.52
C GLY A 124 -3.87 10.11 1.06
N SER A 125 -2.97 9.45 0.35
CA SER A 125 -2.36 8.19 0.79
C SER A 125 -1.11 8.40 1.66
N GLU A 126 -0.30 9.44 1.41
CA GLU A 126 1.00 9.62 2.09
C GLU A 126 0.94 10.55 3.31
N CYS A 127 0.09 11.59 3.29
CA CYS A 127 -0.04 12.48 4.43
C CYS A 127 -0.71 11.78 5.62
N SER A 128 -0.47 12.30 6.82
CA SER A 128 -1.01 11.74 8.06
C SER A 128 -2.55 11.76 8.13
N SER A 129 -3.21 12.66 7.38
CA SER A 129 -4.66 12.74 7.25
C SER A 129 -5.05 13.35 5.90
N PHE A 130 -6.31 13.18 5.48
CA PHE A 130 -6.85 13.86 4.29
C PHE A 130 -6.86 15.38 4.44
N GLU A 131 -7.08 15.87 5.66
CA GLU A 131 -6.99 17.31 5.95
C GLU A 131 -5.57 17.83 5.72
N ARG A 132 -4.55 17.11 6.21
CA ARG A 132 -3.16 17.48 5.97
C ARG A 132 -2.81 17.43 4.47
N GLY A 133 -3.37 16.47 3.75
CA GLY A 133 -3.27 16.39 2.29
C GLY A 133 -3.86 17.65 1.61
N ARG A 134 -5.02 18.11 2.06
CA ARG A 134 -5.64 19.36 1.59
C ARG A 134 -4.75 20.57 1.82
N GLU A 135 -4.15 20.69 3.02
CA GLU A 135 -3.22 21.78 3.35
C GLU A 135 -1.99 21.78 2.42
N HIS A 136 -1.43 20.58 2.17
CA HIS A 136 -0.30 20.44 1.25
C HIS A 136 -0.67 20.82 -0.20
N MET A 137 -1.86 20.46 -0.67
CA MET A 137 -2.33 20.88 -1.99
C MET A 137 -2.40 22.41 -2.11
N LYS A 138 -2.89 23.09 -1.08
CA LYS A 138 -2.93 24.56 -1.05
C LYS A 138 -1.52 25.16 -1.03
N LEU A 139 -0.64 24.67 -0.15
CA LEU A 139 0.70 25.24 0.03
C LEU A 139 1.63 24.93 -1.15
N LEU A 140 1.72 23.65 -1.54
CA LEU A 140 2.71 23.18 -2.51
C LEU A 140 2.21 23.33 -3.97
N ALA A 141 0.95 23.04 -4.24
CA ALA A 141 0.39 23.12 -5.58
C ALA A 141 -0.36 24.43 -5.87
N GLY A 142 -0.70 25.24 -4.85
CA GLY A 142 -1.51 26.43 -5.01
C GLY A 142 -2.98 26.12 -5.37
N LEU A 143 -3.44 24.88 -5.13
CA LEU A 143 -4.78 24.43 -5.48
C LEU A 143 -5.66 24.33 -4.24
N GLU A 144 -6.81 25.00 -4.28
CA GLU A 144 -7.82 24.90 -3.23
C GLU A 144 -8.79 23.76 -3.52
N VAL A 145 -8.76 22.76 -2.64
CA VAL A 145 -9.63 21.60 -2.68
C VAL A 145 -10.26 21.38 -1.31
N THR A 146 -11.30 20.56 -1.22
CA THR A 146 -11.89 20.17 0.07
C THR A 146 -11.22 18.89 0.59
N THR A 147 -11.21 18.68 1.91
CA THR A 147 -10.79 17.42 2.55
C THR A 147 -11.54 16.23 1.95
N LYS A 148 -12.84 16.41 1.69
CA LYS A 148 -13.68 15.37 1.09
C LYS A 148 -13.29 15.06 -0.38
N ALA A 149 -12.79 16.04 -1.13
CA ALA A 149 -12.27 15.80 -2.48
C ALA A 149 -10.99 14.95 -2.42
N VAL A 150 -10.08 15.22 -1.46
CA VAL A 150 -8.88 14.39 -1.25
C VAL A 150 -9.27 12.96 -0.90
N GLU A 151 -10.17 12.77 0.08
CA GLU A 151 -10.66 11.47 0.51
C GLU A 151 -11.30 10.69 -0.64
N ARG A 152 -12.34 11.25 -1.28
CA ARG A 152 -13.09 10.57 -2.36
C ARG A 152 -12.21 10.22 -3.55
N THR A 153 -11.29 11.11 -3.91
CA THR A 153 -10.36 10.84 -5.02
C THR A 153 -9.41 9.70 -4.68
N THR A 154 -8.81 9.73 -3.47
CA THR A 154 -7.91 8.66 -3.01
C THR A 154 -8.64 7.31 -2.94
N GLU A 155 -9.86 7.28 -2.39
CA GLU A 155 -10.66 6.06 -2.32
C GLU A 155 -11.07 5.55 -3.71
N SER A 156 -11.46 6.45 -4.62
CA SER A 156 -11.85 6.07 -5.98
C SER A 156 -10.68 5.48 -6.78
N ILE A 157 -9.51 6.11 -6.72
CA ILE A 157 -8.31 5.61 -7.39
C ILE A 157 -7.82 4.31 -6.73
N GLY A 158 -7.84 4.23 -5.40
CA GLY A 158 -7.48 3.01 -4.70
C GLY A 158 -8.42 1.83 -5.01
N ALA A 159 -9.71 2.08 -5.15
CA ALA A 159 -10.66 1.08 -5.59
C ALA A 159 -10.43 0.63 -7.05
N ASP A 160 -9.99 1.53 -7.94
CA ASP A 160 -9.61 1.17 -9.30
C ASP A 160 -8.35 0.30 -9.34
N ILE A 161 -7.33 0.65 -8.55
CA ILE A 161 -6.12 -0.18 -8.39
C ILE A 161 -6.49 -1.56 -7.86
N ALA A 162 -7.28 -1.64 -6.78
CA ALA A 162 -7.70 -2.91 -6.19
C ALA A 162 -8.53 -3.77 -7.16
N ARG A 163 -9.37 -3.16 -7.99
CA ARG A 163 -10.10 -3.87 -9.04
C ARG A 163 -9.17 -4.47 -10.08
N ARG A 164 -8.19 -3.71 -10.58
CA ARG A 164 -7.17 -4.23 -11.53
C ARG A 164 -6.36 -5.36 -10.93
N GLU A 165 -6.00 -5.28 -9.65
CA GLU A 165 -5.40 -6.39 -8.92
C GLU A 165 -6.31 -7.63 -8.93
N GLN A 166 -7.62 -7.46 -8.67
CA GLN A 166 -8.58 -8.58 -8.70
C GLN A 166 -8.71 -9.18 -10.11
N ASP A 167 -8.76 -8.34 -11.15
CA ASP A 167 -8.77 -8.82 -12.54
C ASP A 167 -7.52 -9.66 -12.84
N THR A 168 -6.34 -9.24 -12.37
CA THR A 168 -5.09 -9.99 -12.51
C THR A 168 -5.11 -11.30 -11.72
N ILE A 169 -5.68 -11.30 -10.50
CA ILE A 169 -5.86 -12.53 -9.71
C ILE A 169 -6.77 -13.52 -10.43
N GLN A 170 -7.84 -13.05 -11.06
CA GLN A 170 -8.74 -13.90 -11.85
C GLN A 170 -8.00 -14.49 -13.06
N GLN A 171 -7.18 -13.71 -13.78
CA GLN A 171 -6.33 -14.23 -14.87
C GLN A 171 -5.35 -15.29 -14.37
N ALA A 172 -4.76 -15.09 -13.17
CA ALA A 172 -3.88 -16.09 -12.56
C ALA A 172 -4.61 -17.42 -12.30
N LEU A 173 -5.81 -17.35 -11.75
CA LEU A 173 -6.64 -18.53 -11.48
C LEU A 173 -7.05 -19.28 -12.75
N GLN A 174 -7.19 -18.57 -13.86
CA GLN A 174 -7.50 -19.14 -15.19
C GLN A 174 -6.25 -19.60 -15.94
N GLN A 175 -5.05 -19.49 -15.34
CA GLN A 175 -3.76 -19.78 -15.97
C GLN A 175 -3.48 -18.90 -17.21
N GLU A 176 -4.03 -17.70 -17.26
CA GLU A 176 -3.89 -16.75 -18.36
C GLU A 176 -2.82 -15.67 -18.07
N LEU A 177 -2.15 -15.74 -16.92
CA LEU A 177 -1.04 -14.82 -16.64
C LEU A 177 0.10 -15.05 -17.63
N PRO A 178 0.65 -13.97 -18.20
CA PRO A 178 1.86 -14.09 -19.02
C PRO A 178 3.00 -14.71 -18.20
N VAL A 179 3.68 -15.68 -18.76
CA VAL A 179 4.86 -16.26 -18.12
C VAL A 179 5.92 -15.17 -17.95
N ALA A 180 6.34 -14.94 -16.70
CA ALA A 180 7.39 -13.97 -16.41
C ALA A 180 8.71 -14.40 -17.08
N VAL A 181 9.05 -13.76 -18.20
CA VAL A 181 10.27 -14.06 -18.96
C VAL A 181 11.46 -13.31 -18.36
N GLY A 182 12.66 -13.90 -18.38
CA GLY A 182 13.89 -13.26 -17.92
C GLY A 182 14.92 -14.26 -17.40
N GLN A 183 16.00 -13.74 -16.83
CA GLN A 183 17.07 -14.55 -16.26
C GLN A 183 16.60 -15.30 -15.01
N ALA A 184 17.28 -16.41 -14.69
CA ALA A 184 17.06 -17.14 -13.45
C ALA A 184 17.34 -16.24 -12.23
N ILE A 185 16.48 -16.32 -11.23
CA ILE A 185 16.60 -15.55 -9.98
C ILE A 185 17.25 -16.45 -8.93
N PRO A 186 18.43 -16.11 -8.39
CA PRO A 186 19.12 -16.97 -7.43
C PRO A 186 18.27 -17.28 -6.19
N VAL A 187 17.69 -16.27 -5.56
CA VAL A 187 16.78 -16.45 -4.41
C VAL A 187 15.64 -15.45 -4.49
N MET A 188 14.42 -15.92 -4.31
CA MET A 188 13.24 -15.07 -4.14
C MET A 188 12.60 -15.34 -2.79
N TYR A 189 12.20 -14.26 -2.13
CA TYR A 189 11.53 -14.29 -0.84
C TYR A 189 10.09 -13.82 -0.97
N VAL A 190 9.20 -14.53 -0.32
CA VAL A 190 7.84 -14.11 -0.02
C VAL A 190 7.75 -13.96 1.50
N GLN A 191 7.42 -12.76 1.97
CA GLN A 191 7.19 -12.51 3.39
C GLN A 191 5.77 -12.03 3.60
N MET A 192 5.17 -12.37 4.73
CA MET A 192 3.82 -11.96 5.08
C MET A 192 3.67 -11.75 6.57
N ASP A 193 2.79 -10.81 6.92
CA ASP A 193 2.48 -10.44 8.30
C ASP A 193 1.05 -9.88 8.38
N GLY A 194 0.46 -9.97 9.58
CA GLY A 194 -0.86 -9.46 9.90
C GLY A 194 -0.80 -8.28 10.86
N THR A 195 -1.57 -7.22 10.58
CA THR A 195 -1.58 -6.07 11.48
C THR A 195 -2.97 -5.44 11.61
N GLY A 196 -3.41 -5.16 12.86
CA GLY A 196 -4.73 -4.61 13.14
C GLY A 196 -4.86 -3.12 12.75
N VAL A 197 -5.95 -2.74 12.09
CA VAL A 197 -6.32 -1.36 11.76
C VAL A 197 -7.61 -0.99 12.48
N PRO A 198 -7.69 0.18 13.15
CA PRO A 198 -8.89 0.64 13.83
C PRO A 198 -10.06 0.84 12.85
N MET A 199 -11.23 0.32 13.21
CA MET A 199 -12.41 0.35 12.36
C MET A 199 -13.55 1.12 12.99
N VAL A 200 -14.47 1.63 12.16
CA VAL A 200 -15.76 2.14 12.61
C VAL A 200 -16.60 1.03 13.24
N SER A 201 -17.47 1.37 14.19
CA SER A 201 -18.24 0.37 14.98
C SER A 201 -19.03 -0.61 14.11
N GLN A 202 -19.59 -0.16 13.01
CA GLN A 202 -20.37 -0.99 12.08
C GLN A 202 -19.56 -2.14 11.46
N GLU A 203 -18.25 -1.94 11.25
CA GLU A 203 -17.35 -2.97 10.67
C GLU A 203 -16.89 -4.01 11.72
N LEU A 204 -17.26 -3.80 12.97
CA LEU A 204 -16.87 -4.63 14.13
C LEU A 204 -18.03 -5.42 14.72
N GLU A 205 -19.25 -5.21 14.24
CA GLU A 205 -20.45 -5.91 14.74
C GLU A 205 -20.29 -7.44 14.66
N GLY A 206 -20.64 -8.12 15.75
CA GLY A 206 -20.54 -9.57 15.86
C GLY A 206 -19.10 -10.14 15.97
N ARG A 207 -18.07 -9.29 16.07
CA ARG A 207 -16.68 -9.71 16.16
C ARG A 207 -16.15 -9.69 17.59
N THR A 208 -15.43 -10.74 17.95
CA THR A 208 -14.69 -10.84 19.21
C THR A 208 -13.26 -10.34 19.03
N GLY A 209 -12.66 -9.82 20.09
CA GLY A 209 -11.28 -9.31 20.11
C GLY A 209 -10.52 -9.75 21.36
N LYS A 210 -9.21 -9.54 21.33
CA LYS A 210 -8.29 -9.89 22.45
C LYS A 210 -8.32 -8.86 23.60
N GLY A 211 -9.14 -7.82 23.53
CA GLY A 211 -9.26 -6.81 24.59
C GLY A 211 -9.96 -7.36 25.85
N SER A 212 -9.72 -6.71 26.99
CA SER A 212 -10.31 -7.10 28.30
C SER A 212 -11.84 -7.14 28.31
N ASN A 213 -12.50 -6.43 27.41
CA ASN A 213 -13.95 -6.42 27.22
C ASN A 213 -14.46 -7.42 26.16
N GLY A 214 -13.57 -8.25 25.58
CA GLY A 214 -13.90 -9.22 24.55
C GLY A 214 -14.36 -8.65 23.21
N ARG A 215 -14.38 -7.31 23.04
CA ARG A 215 -14.83 -6.65 21.80
C ARG A 215 -13.66 -6.40 20.84
N ALA A 216 -13.90 -6.60 19.56
CA ALA A 216 -12.94 -6.19 18.54
C ALA A 216 -12.90 -4.66 18.40
N HIS A 217 -11.72 -4.10 18.23
CA HIS A 217 -11.48 -2.68 17.92
C HIS A 217 -10.79 -2.48 16.56
N THR A 218 -10.29 -3.57 15.99
CA THR A 218 -9.51 -3.57 14.76
C THR A 218 -9.96 -4.70 13.84
N ARG A 219 -9.68 -4.55 12.55
CA ARG A 219 -9.62 -5.67 11.60
C ARG A 219 -8.19 -5.86 11.14
N GLU A 220 -7.82 -7.11 10.92
CA GLU A 220 -6.50 -7.47 10.45
C GLU A 220 -6.35 -7.15 8.96
N VAL A 221 -5.33 -6.36 8.63
CA VAL A 221 -4.77 -6.25 7.29
C VAL A 221 -3.74 -7.36 7.17
N LYS A 222 -3.84 -8.16 6.13
CA LYS A 222 -2.78 -9.06 5.70
C LYS A 222 -1.93 -8.34 4.68
N LEU A 223 -0.63 -8.25 4.95
CA LEU A 223 0.35 -7.62 4.08
C LEU A 223 1.38 -8.67 3.66
N GLY A 224 1.68 -8.70 2.37
CA GLY A 224 2.73 -9.51 1.79
C GLY A 224 3.76 -8.65 1.08
N CYS A 225 4.99 -9.15 0.98
CA CYS A 225 5.98 -8.58 0.09
C CYS A 225 6.77 -9.67 -0.61
N VAL A 226 7.23 -9.35 -1.81
CA VAL A 226 8.09 -10.19 -2.63
C VAL A 226 9.36 -9.41 -2.94
N PHE A 227 10.53 -10.04 -2.80
CA PHE A 227 11.81 -9.44 -3.15
C PHE A 227 12.85 -10.49 -3.54
N THR A 228 13.93 -10.04 -4.16
CA THR A 228 15.01 -10.93 -4.62
C THR A 228 16.33 -10.69 -3.90
N GLN A 229 17.19 -11.69 -3.98
CA GLN A 229 18.57 -11.67 -3.51
C GLN A 229 19.45 -12.31 -4.56
N THR A 230 20.29 -11.51 -5.22
CA THR A 230 21.23 -11.99 -6.24
C THR A 230 22.65 -12.11 -5.72
N LYS A 231 22.99 -11.42 -4.63
CA LYS A 231 24.35 -11.33 -4.10
C LYS A 231 24.39 -11.46 -2.57
N ARG A 232 25.63 -11.59 -2.08
CA ARG A 232 25.98 -11.49 -0.65
C ARG A 232 27.05 -10.42 -0.48
N ASP A 233 27.18 -9.88 0.73
CA ASP A 233 28.27 -8.96 1.08
C ASP A 233 29.61 -9.71 1.21
N ALA A 234 30.67 -8.95 1.57
CA ALA A 234 32.02 -9.49 1.74
C ALA A 234 32.14 -10.50 2.87
N GLU A 235 31.28 -10.42 3.85
CA GLU A 235 31.18 -11.33 5.01
C GLU A 235 30.32 -12.56 4.74
N GLY A 236 29.67 -12.62 3.54
CA GLY A 236 28.80 -13.71 3.12
C GLY A 236 27.33 -13.56 3.56
N TRP A 237 26.94 -12.41 4.14
CA TRP A 237 25.56 -12.17 4.51
C TRP A 237 24.68 -11.88 3.31
N PRO A 238 23.38 -12.26 3.35
CA PRO A 238 22.45 -11.98 2.28
C PRO A 238 22.23 -10.48 2.12
N VAL A 239 22.26 -10.00 0.87
CA VAL A 239 21.95 -8.61 0.51
C VAL A 239 20.71 -8.62 -0.38
N ARG A 240 19.68 -7.91 0.06
CA ARG A 240 18.46 -7.72 -0.74
C ARG A 240 18.79 -6.84 -1.95
N ASP A 241 18.28 -7.23 -3.12
CA ASP A 241 18.47 -6.43 -4.32
C ASP A 241 17.73 -5.10 -4.18
N GLU A 242 18.41 -4.04 -4.55
CA GLU A 242 17.83 -2.69 -4.53
C GLU A 242 16.60 -2.67 -5.44
N ASP A 243 15.55 -1.99 -5.00
CA ASP A 243 14.31 -1.79 -5.75
C ASP A 243 13.54 -3.07 -6.15
N SER A 244 13.94 -4.23 -5.64
CA SER A 244 13.29 -5.50 -5.96
C SER A 244 12.01 -5.75 -5.15
N THR A 245 11.74 -4.97 -4.11
CA THR A 245 10.61 -5.24 -3.21
C THR A 245 9.31 -4.69 -3.75
N THR A 246 8.31 -5.56 -3.85
CA THR A 246 6.91 -5.18 -4.08
C THR A 246 6.05 -5.58 -2.89
N TYR A 247 4.90 -4.93 -2.76
CA TYR A 247 3.95 -5.14 -1.65
C TYR A 247 2.54 -5.32 -2.20
N THR A 248 1.81 -6.23 -1.59
CA THR A 248 0.37 -6.38 -1.80
C THR A 248 -0.33 -6.68 -0.47
N GLY A 249 -1.56 -6.23 -0.30
CA GLY A 249 -2.29 -6.47 0.94
C GLY A 249 -3.68 -5.85 0.99
N ALA A 250 -4.51 -6.41 1.87
CA ALA A 250 -5.86 -5.93 2.12
C ALA A 250 -6.40 -6.43 3.47
N ILE A 251 -7.54 -5.89 3.89
CA ILE A 251 -8.40 -6.48 4.91
C ILE A 251 -9.29 -7.50 4.20
N GLU A 252 -8.88 -8.76 4.25
CA GLU A 252 -9.54 -9.87 3.55
C GLU A 252 -9.30 -11.21 4.29
N THR A 253 -9.91 -12.28 3.82
CA THR A 253 -9.70 -13.63 4.38
C THR A 253 -8.29 -14.15 4.06
N ALA A 254 -7.84 -15.20 4.77
CA ALA A 254 -6.55 -15.81 4.46
C ALA A 254 -6.53 -16.45 3.06
N GLU A 255 -7.66 -17.00 2.63
CA GLU A 255 -7.83 -17.60 1.30
C GLU A 255 -7.73 -16.55 0.17
N GLU A 256 -8.42 -15.41 0.30
CA GLU A 256 -8.32 -14.32 -0.67
C GLU A 256 -6.89 -13.76 -0.73
N PHE A 257 -6.28 -13.56 0.43
CA PHE A 257 -4.89 -13.11 0.54
C PHE A 257 -3.89 -14.11 -0.06
N SER A 258 -4.13 -15.41 0.10
CA SER A 258 -3.26 -16.44 -0.48
C SER A 258 -3.18 -16.32 -2.00
N ARG A 259 -4.32 -16.13 -2.66
CA ARG A 259 -4.41 -15.93 -4.11
C ARG A 259 -3.72 -14.65 -4.56
N ARG A 260 -3.91 -13.56 -3.80
CA ARG A 260 -3.26 -12.26 -4.04
C ARG A 260 -1.74 -12.39 -3.98
N LEU A 261 -1.20 -12.96 -2.92
CA LEU A 261 0.23 -13.08 -2.70
C LEU A 261 0.90 -14.05 -3.69
N TYR A 262 0.19 -15.13 -4.05
CA TYR A 262 0.64 -16.04 -5.10
C TYR A 262 0.73 -15.32 -6.45
N THR A 263 -0.30 -14.58 -6.83
CA THR A 263 -0.33 -13.81 -8.08
C THR A 263 0.82 -12.81 -8.14
N GLU A 264 1.07 -12.07 -7.06
CA GLU A 264 2.20 -11.14 -6.95
C GLU A 264 3.54 -11.88 -7.14
N ALA A 265 3.74 -13.00 -6.46
CA ALA A 265 4.96 -13.80 -6.59
C ALA A 265 5.17 -14.34 -8.03
N GLN A 266 4.10 -14.77 -8.69
CA GLN A 266 4.15 -15.26 -10.08
C GLN A 266 4.53 -14.13 -11.05
N GLN A 267 3.92 -12.96 -10.94
CA GLN A 267 4.26 -11.80 -11.76
C GLN A 267 5.73 -11.38 -11.59
N ARG A 268 6.26 -11.55 -10.37
CA ARG A 268 7.67 -11.28 -10.05
C ARG A 268 8.62 -12.39 -10.52
N GLY A 269 8.10 -13.51 -11.04
CA GLY A 269 8.89 -14.60 -11.59
C GLY A 269 9.25 -15.68 -10.57
N TRP A 270 8.34 -16.04 -9.68
CA TRP A 270 8.51 -17.11 -8.70
C TRP A 270 9.01 -18.41 -9.34
N ASP A 271 8.51 -18.75 -10.52
CA ASP A 271 8.92 -19.99 -11.23
C ASP A 271 10.36 -19.97 -11.73
N ARG A 272 10.93 -18.78 -11.93
CA ARG A 272 12.34 -18.60 -12.32
C ARG A 272 13.30 -18.63 -11.14
N ALA A 273 12.78 -18.61 -9.90
CA ALA A 273 13.61 -18.62 -8.71
C ALA A 273 14.22 -20.01 -8.48
N GLN A 274 15.54 -20.07 -8.39
CA GLN A 274 16.29 -21.30 -8.10
C GLN A 274 16.09 -21.75 -6.65
N ARG A 275 16.03 -20.79 -5.73
CA ARG A 275 15.66 -21.00 -4.33
C ARG A 275 14.49 -20.13 -3.97
N LYS A 276 13.49 -20.74 -3.42
CA LYS A 276 12.20 -20.18 -3.08
C LYS A 276 12.07 -20.16 -1.55
N VAL A 277 11.85 -19.00 -0.96
CA VAL A 277 11.81 -18.83 0.50
C VAL A 277 10.52 -18.14 0.91
N VAL A 278 9.83 -18.72 1.89
CA VAL A 278 8.65 -18.12 2.55
C VAL A 278 9.00 -17.82 4.00
N MET A 279 8.68 -16.62 4.47
CA MET A 279 8.97 -16.17 5.83
C MET A 279 7.76 -15.55 6.50
N GLY A 280 7.59 -15.79 7.79
CA GLY A 280 6.54 -15.19 8.62
C GLY A 280 6.79 -15.34 10.12
N ASP A 281 5.83 -14.93 10.92
CA ASP A 281 5.90 -14.88 12.39
C ASP A 281 5.62 -16.23 13.10
N GLY A 282 5.26 -17.27 12.38
CA GLY A 282 4.91 -18.58 12.95
C GLY A 282 3.41 -18.81 13.14
N ALA A 283 2.55 -17.88 12.74
CA ALA A 283 1.11 -18.06 12.76
C ALA A 283 0.68 -19.18 11.80
N GLU A 284 -0.28 -19.99 12.22
CA GLU A 284 -0.72 -21.17 11.49
C GLU A 284 -1.23 -20.87 10.08
N TRP A 285 -1.96 -19.77 9.91
CA TRP A 285 -2.49 -19.38 8.60
C TRP A 285 -1.39 -19.11 7.56
N ILE A 286 -0.21 -18.64 8.01
CA ILE A 286 0.96 -18.39 7.15
C ILE A 286 1.48 -19.70 6.57
N TRP A 287 1.58 -20.73 7.41
CA TRP A 287 2.14 -22.00 6.96
C TRP A 287 1.13 -22.81 6.15
N ASN A 288 -0.16 -22.71 6.44
CA ASN A 288 -1.20 -23.28 5.59
C ASN A 288 -1.16 -22.69 4.19
N LEU A 289 -1.05 -21.35 4.10
CA LEU A 289 -0.89 -20.63 2.84
C LEU A 289 0.42 -21.03 2.13
N ALA A 290 1.54 -21.12 2.87
CA ALA A 290 2.83 -21.49 2.30
C ALA A 290 2.81 -22.90 1.69
N GLN A 291 2.19 -23.85 2.35
CA GLN A 291 2.06 -25.24 1.87
C GLN A 291 1.14 -25.33 0.63
N GLU A 292 0.08 -24.55 0.60
CA GLU A 292 -0.89 -24.54 -0.49
C GLU A 292 -0.33 -23.84 -1.75
N GLN A 293 0.21 -22.64 -1.61
CA GLN A 293 0.57 -21.78 -2.74
C GLN A 293 2.05 -21.84 -3.12
N PHE A 294 2.93 -22.23 -2.20
CA PHE A 294 4.37 -22.23 -2.38
C PHE A 294 5.01 -23.59 -2.04
N PRO A 295 4.48 -24.70 -2.58
CA PRO A 295 4.98 -26.03 -2.24
C PRO A 295 6.47 -26.18 -2.54
N GLY A 296 7.22 -26.80 -1.63
CA GLY A 296 8.66 -26.97 -1.75
C GLY A 296 9.52 -25.75 -1.46
N ALA A 297 8.93 -24.63 -1.06
CA ALA A 297 9.69 -23.47 -0.59
C ALA A 297 10.38 -23.77 0.74
N ILE A 298 11.49 -23.08 0.98
CA ILE A 298 12.18 -23.08 2.28
C ILE A 298 11.36 -22.18 3.22
N GLU A 299 10.75 -22.78 4.24
CA GLU A 299 9.97 -22.07 5.24
C GLU A 299 10.86 -21.61 6.39
N ILE A 300 10.80 -20.33 6.75
CA ILE A 300 11.60 -19.73 7.82
C ILE A 300 10.70 -18.89 8.74
N VAL A 301 10.63 -19.23 10.01
CA VAL A 301 10.05 -18.36 11.03
C VAL A 301 11.02 -17.22 11.33
N ASP A 302 10.49 -16.02 11.45
CA ASP A 302 11.27 -14.85 11.83
C ASP A 302 12.02 -15.08 13.16
N LEU A 303 13.35 -14.82 13.12
CA LEU A 303 14.20 -15.01 14.30
C LEU A 303 13.81 -14.08 15.45
N TYR A 304 13.48 -12.82 15.14
CA TYR A 304 13.18 -11.85 16.18
C TYR A 304 11.84 -12.15 16.82
N HIS A 305 10.87 -12.62 16.02
CA HIS A 305 9.59 -13.07 16.55
C HIS A 305 9.74 -14.33 17.43
N ALA A 306 10.52 -15.33 16.99
CA ALA A 306 10.84 -16.48 17.82
C ALA A 306 11.54 -16.11 19.15
N ARG A 307 12.42 -15.10 19.14
CA ARG A 307 13.02 -14.55 20.35
C ARG A 307 12.00 -13.80 21.22
N GLN A 308 11.04 -13.12 20.62
CA GLN A 308 9.97 -12.42 21.34
C GLN A 308 9.15 -13.39 22.19
N HIS A 309 8.82 -14.58 21.70
CA HIS A 309 8.16 -15.63 22.48
C HIS A 309 8.92 -15.97 23.77
N LEU A 310 10.26 -16.08 23.71
CA LEU A 310 11.07 -16.29 24.92
C LEU A 310 11.01 -15.09 25.87
N TRP A 311 11.02 -13.86 25.36
CA TRP A 311 10.91 -12.65 26.18
C TRP A 311 9.55 -12.52 26.84
N GLU A 312 8.47 -12.84 26.16
CA GLU A 312 7.10 -12.82 26.70
C GLU A 312 6.92 -13.87 27.81
N LEU A 313 7.36 -15.10 27.56
CA LEU A 313 7.36 -16.13 28.59
C LEU A 313 8.19 -15.74 29.81
N SER A 314 9.41 -15.21 29.60
CA SER A 314 10.27 -14.76 30.69
C SER A 314 9.63 -13.66 31.54
N SER A 315 8.79 -12.82 30.91
CA SER A 315 8.07 -11.74 31.60
C SER A 315 6.97 -12.27 32.53
N LYS A 316 6.38 -13.39 32.19
CA LYS A 316 5.43 -14.12 33.05
C LYS A 316 6.15 -14.87 34.18
N LEU A 317 7.29 -15.51 33.87
CA LEU A 317 8.09 -16.25 34.84
C LEU A 317 8.76 -15.36 35.90
N HIS A 318 9.14 -14.16 35.52
CA HIS A 318 9.90 -13.23 36.36
C HIS A 318 9.32 -11.79 36.30
N PRO A 319 8.08 -11.56 36.73
CA PRO A 319 7.38 -10.28 36.46
C PRO A 319 8.08 -9.06 37.06
N SER A 320 8.74 -9.22 38.21
CA SER A 320 9.37 -8.13 38.97
C SER A 320 10.91 -8.14 38.96
N ASP A 321 11.56 -9.20 38.47
CA ASP A 321 13.03 -9.33 38.45
C ASP A 321 13.58 -9.23 37.02
N VAL A 322 13.98 -8.02 36.64
CA VAL A 322 14.55 -7.73 35.32
C VAL A 322 15.87 -8.50 35.07
N ALA A 323 16.67 -8.71 36.12
CA ALA A 323 17.93 -9.42 35.99
C ALA A 323 17.72 -10.93 35.78
N ALA A 324 16.79 -11.53 36.53
CA ALA A 324 16.41 -12.93 36.34
C ALA A 324 15.80 -13.14 34.95
N LYS A 325 14.87 -12.26 34.51
CA LYS A 325 14.30 -12.27 33.18
C LYS A 325 15.39 -12.33 32.10
N ARG A 326 16.35 -11.41 32.17
CA ARG A 326 17.43 -11.33 31.18
C ARG A 326 18.32 -12.59 31.18
N ARG A 327 18.70 -13.08 32.37
CA ARG A 327 19.48 -14.34 32.49
C ARG A 327 18.76 -15.51 31.90
N TRP A 328 17.46 -15.65 32.20
CA TRP A 328 16.64 -16.72 31.67
C TRP A 328 16.54 -16.69 30.14
N VAL A 329 16.24 -15.51 29.58
CA VAL A 329 16.18 -15.34 28.10
C VAL A 329 17.51 -15.69 27.46
N MET A 330 18.63 -15.16 27.97
CA MET A 330 19.94 -15.42 27.36
C MET A 330 20.28 -16.92 27.34
N SER A 331 19.94 -17.66 28.40
CA SER A 331 20.21 -19.11 28.48
C SER A 331 19.36 -19.92 27.49
N HIS A 332 18.11 -19.52 27.24
CA HIS A 332 17.20 -20.21 26.32
C HIS A 332 17.39 -19.78 24.86
N GLN A 333 17.65 -18.49 24.63
CA GLN A 333 17.96 -17.93 23.31
C GLN A 333 19.24 -18.57 22.74
N HIS A 334 20.21 -18.95 23.56
CA HIS A 334 21.39 -19.66 23.08
C HIS A 334 21.05 -20.99 22.38
N PHE A 335 20.07 -21.74 22.87
CA PHE A 335 19.61 -22.98 22.21
C PHE A 335 18.91 -22.67 20.88
N LEU A 336 18.06 -21.62 20.86
CA LEU A 336 17.39 -21.15 19.64
C LEU A 336 18.42 -20.74 18.58
N ASP A 337 19.37 -19.88 18.94
CA ASP A 337 20.38 -19.34 18.04
C ASP A 337 21.35 -20.42 17.51
N ALA A 338 21.59 -21.47 18.32
CA ALA A 338 22.39 -22.64 17.95
C ALA A 338 21.60 -23.72 17.16
N GLY A 339 20.29 -23.50 16.93
CA GLY A 339 19.40 -24.46 16.26
C GLY A 339 19.14 -25.75 17.06
N LYS A 340 19.37 -25.74 18.37
CA LYS A 340 19.16 -26.87 19.28
C LYS A 340 17.74 -26.90 19.82
N ILE A 341 16.78 -27.01 18.94
CA ILE A 341 15.36 -26.78 19.25
C ILE A 341 14.80 -27.84 20.18
N GLU A 342 15.16 -29.08 19.98
CA GLU A 342 14.72 -30.18 20.84
C GLU A 342 15.18 -29.99 22.28
N LEU A 343 16.39 -29.47 22.47
CA LEU A 343 16.90 -29.12 23.82
C LEU A 343 16.14 -27.97 24.43
N LEU A 344 15.81 -26.94 23.61
CA LEU A 344 14.97 -25.83 24.07
C LEU A 344 13.60 -26.32 24.54
N VAL A 345 12.91 -27.12 23.72
CA VAL A 345 11.58 -27.67 24.04
C VAL A 345 11.62 -28.54 25.31
N ASN A 346 12.58 -29.45 25.40
CA ASN A 346 12.72 -30.30 26.58
C ASN A 346 12.96 -29.46 27.85
N ARG A 347 13.76 -28.40 27.75
CA ARG A 347 14.01 -27.50 28.87
C ARG A 347 12.80 -26.72 29.30
N LEU A 348 12.00 -26.23 28.33
CA LEU A 348 10.72 -25.57 28.63
C LEU A 348 9.76 -26.51 29.31
N ARG A 349 9.61 -27.77 28.84
CA ARG A 349 8.75 -28.78 29.48
C ARG A 349 9.22 -29.14 30.89
N ALA A 350 10.54 -29.20 31.13
CA ALA A 350 11.05 -29.37 32.49
C ALA A 350 10.62 -28.21 33.41
N TRP A 351 10.68 -26.98 32.92
CA TRP A 351 10.17 -25.80 33.64
C TRP A 351 8.66 -25.88 33.92
N ALA A 352 7.85 -26.38 32.98
CA ALA A 352 6.42 -26.59 33.18
C ALA A 352 6.11 -27.52 34.35
N THR A 353 6.95 -28.54 34.55
CA THR A 353 6.83 -29.48 35.67
C THR A 353 7.18 -28.83 37.02
N GLU A 354 8.16 -27.90 37.03
CA GLU A 354 8.61 -27.19 38.23
C GLU A 354 7.72 -25.97 38.57
N ARG A 355 7.01 -25.41 37.61
CA ARG A 355 6.21 -24.17 37.70
C ARG A 355 4.75 -24.47 37.31
N GLN A 356 4.08 -25.26 38.11
CA GLN A 356 2.70 -25.73 37.82
C GLN A 356 1.70 -24.59 37.62
N GLU A 357 1.93 -23.43 38.28
CA GLU A 357 1.09 -22.23 38.13
C GLU A 357 1.16 -21.57 36.74
N LEU A 358 2.19 -21.86 35.95
CA LEU A 358 2.41 -21.34 34.58
C LEU A 358 2.60 -22.50 33.58
N ALA A 359 2.24 -23.72 33.95
CA ALA A 359 2.48 -24.90 33.13
C ALA A 359 1.82 -24.78 31.73
N GLU A 360 0.59 -24.27 31.67
CA GLU A 360 -0.16 -24.13 30.41
C GLU A 360 0.52 -23.12 29.46
N GLU A 361 0.96 -22.00 29.99
CA GLU A 361 1.66 -20.96 29.18
C GLU A 361 3.02 -21.50 28.71
N ILE A 362 3.77 -22.20 29.56
CA ILE A 362 5.06 -22.76 29.17
C ILE A 362 4.88 -23.87 28.14
N GLU A 363 3.89 -24.74 28.28
CA GLU A 363 3.56 -25.78 27.28
C GLU A 363 3.11 -25.15 25.95
N THR A 364 2.36 -24.05 25.98
CA THR A 364 1.98 -23.32 24.77
C THR A 364 3.22 -22.88 23.99
N GLU A 365 4.21 -22.30 24.66
CA GLU A 365 5.46 -21.89 24.04
C GLU A 365 6.33 -23.08 23.59
N ALA A 366 6.41 -24.14 24.38
CA ALA A 366 7.11 -25.37 24.00
C ALA A 366 6.51 -25.97 22.72
N ASN A 367 5.20 -26.03 22.64
CA ASN A 367 4.48 -26.51 21.46
C ASN A 367 4.67 -25.61 20.23
N TYR A 368 4.78 -24.27 20.43
CA TYR A 368 5.13 -23.36 19.35
C TYR A 368 6.51 -23.68 18.76
N PHE A 369 7.54 -23.83 19.60
CA PHE A 369 8.89 -24.17 19.14
C PHE A 369 8.97 -25.56 18.51
N GLU A 370 8.25 -26.53 19.05
CA GLU A 370 8.22 -27.89 18.51
C GLU A 370 7.58 -27.95 17.13
N ARG A 371 6.40 -27.33 16.96
CA ARG A 371 5.70 -27.28 15.66
C ARG A 371 6.51 -26.56 14.58
N ASN A 372 7.29 -25.57 14.98
CA ASN A 372 8.11 -24.80 14.07
C ASN A 372 9.58 -25.28 14.01
N ALA A 373 9.93 -26.41 14.60
CA ALA A 373 11.32 -26.86 14.74
C ALA A 373 12.11 -26.89 13.41
N ALA A 374 11.49 -27.30 12.31
CA ALA A 374 12.09 -27.31 10.98
C ALA A 374 12.35 -25.89 10.43
N ARG A 375 11.50 -24.91 10.79
CA ARG A 375 11.48 -23.53 10.29
C ARG A 375 12.38 -22.56 11.07
N ILE A 376 12.95 -23.01 12.20
CA ILE A 376 13.79 -22.19 13.10
C ILE A 376 15.22 -22.73 13.24
N ARG A 377 15.71 -23.45 12.24
CA ARG A 377 17.10 -23.95 12.12
C ARG A 377 18.03 -22.85 11.60
N TYR A 378 18.11 -21.72 12.29
CA TYR A 378 18.81 -20.52 11.81
C TYR A 378 20.27 -20.73 11.37
N PRO A 379 21.13 -21.52 12.05
CA PRO A 379 22.48 -21.78 11.56
C PRO A 379 22.50 -22.43 10.18
N LYS A 380 21.58 -23.35 9.89
CA LYS A 380 21.43 -24.00 8.58
C LYS A 380 21.05 -22.99 7.50
N PHE A 381 20.13 -22.08 7.78
CA PHE A 381 19.68 -21.05 6.84
C PHE A 381 20.78 -20.02 6.58
N ARG A 382 21.50 -19.59 7.63
CA ARG A 382 22.65 -18.68 7.50
C ARG A 382 23.78 -19.28 6.69
N GLN A 383 24.12 -20.56 6.88
CA GLN A 383 25.10 -21.26 6.05
C GLN A 383 24.72 -21.28 4.56
N GLN A 384 23.43 -21.32 4.27
CA GLN A 384 22.91 -21.20 2.91
C GLN A 384 22.91 -19.73 2.41
N GLY A 385 23.27 -18.75 3.25
CA GLY A 385 23.25 -17.32 2.96
C GLY A 385 21.84 -16.81 2.75
N LEU A 386 20.88 -17.29 3.55
CA LEU A 386 19.50 -16.84 3.54
C LEU A 386 19.24 -15.84 4.67
N PHE A 387 18.34 -14.90 4.44
CA PHE A 387 17.76 -14.07 5.51
C PHE A 387 17.03 -14.96 6.52
N VAL A 388 17.13 -14.60 7.80
CA VAL A 388 16.42 -15.26 8.90
C VAL A 388 15.53 -14.27 9.68
N GLY A 389 15.46 -13.04 9.25
CA GLY A 389 14.61 -11.98 9.83
C GLY A 389 13.65 -11.40 8.82
N SER A 390 12.44 -11.10 9.25
CA SER A 390 11.34 -10.56 8.45
C SER A 390 11.33 -9.02 8.39
N GLY A 391 12.45 -8.36 8.63
CA GLY A 391 12.53 -6.90 8.73
C GLY A 391 11.94 -6.13 7.55
N VAL A 392 11.85 -6.74 6.35
CA VAL A 392 11.24 -6.11 5.16
C VAL A 392 9.74 -5.97 5.35
N ILE A 393 9.04 -7.06 5.72
CA ILE A 393 7.59 -7.02 5.91
C ILE A 393 7.22 -6.25 7.18
N GLU A 394 8.03 -6.31 8.25
CA GLU A 394 7.81 -5.50 9.44
C GLU A 394 7.91 -4.00 9.14
N ALA A 395 8.93 -3.59 8.36
CA ALA A 395 9.05 -2.22 7.88
C ALA A 395 7.84 -1.87 7.00
N GLY A 396 7.37 -2.78 6.14
CA GLY A 396 6.14 -2.65 5.38
C GLY A 396 4.93 -2.39 6.27
N CYS A 397 4.70 -3.22 7.30
CA CYS A 397 3.60 -3.04 8.25
C CYS A 397 3.66 -1.68 8.98
N LYS A 398 4.86 -1.22 9.35
CA LYS A 398 5.05 0.10 10.00
C LYS A 398 4.82 1.25 9.02
N THR A 399 5.40 1.18 7.83
CA THR A 399 5.37 2.27 6.85
C THR A 399 4.07 2.29 6.05
N LEU A 400 3.66 1.18 5.40
CA LEU A 400 2.47 1.18 4.56
C LEU A 400 1.17 1.26 5.37
N ILE A 401 1.11 0.57 6.50
CA ILE A 401 -0.12 0.48 7.29
C ILE A 401 -0.06 1.44 8.49
N GLY A 402 0.93 1.30 9.35
CA GLY A 402 1.01 2.01 10.63
C GLY A 402 1.04 3.52 10.48
N SER A 403 1.90 4.04 9.62
CA SER A 403 2.12 5.49 9.44
C SER A 403 0.87 6.24 8.96
N ARG A 404 -0.05 5.56 8.28
CA ARG A 404 -1.25 6.18 7.70
C ARG A 404 -2.55 5.73 8.34
N LEU A 405 -2.73 4.43 8.61
CA LEU A 405 -4.02 3.89 9.03
C LEU A 405 -4.16 3.71 10.55
N LYS A 406 -3.06 3.76 11.31
CA LYS A 406 -3.09 3.57 12.77
C LYS A 406 -2.85 4.87 13.55
N ARG A 407 -3.23 6.02 13.00
CA ARG A 407 -3.13 7.30 13.70
C ARG A 407 -4.22 7.45 14.74
N SER A 408 -3.91 8.12 15.85
CA SER A 408 -4.89 8.40 16.89
C SER A 408 -6.12 9.14 16.33
N GLY A 409 -7.31 8.70 16.73
CA GLY A 409 -8.59 9.27 16.30
C GLY A 409 -9.03 8.87 14.88
N MET A 410 -8.32 7.94 14.20
CA MET A 410 -8.74 7.43 12.89
C MET A 410 -9.47 6.12 13.04
N PHE A 411 -10.64 6.04 12.39
CA PHE A 411 -11.44 4.83 12.27
C PHE A 411 -11.85 4.67 10.80
N TRP A 412 -11.71 3.46 10.28
CA TRP A 412 -11.88 3.18 8.86
C TRP A 412 -13.08 2.28 8.58
N THR A 413 -13.69 2.48 7.41
CA THR A 413 -14.46 1.42 6.78
C THR A 413 -13.50 0.45 6.09
N VAL A 414 -13.90 -0.81 5.89
CA VAL A 414 -13.09 -1.78 5.12
C VAL A 414 -12.81 -1.25 3.72
N ARG A 415 -13.81 -0.68 3.06
CA ARG A 415 -13.67 -0.10 1.72
C ARG A 415 -12.62 1.02 1.68
N GLY A 416 -12.71 1.98 2.59
CA GLY A 416 -11.78 3.12 2.64
C GLY A 416 -10.36 2.68 2.99
N ALA A 417 -10.21 1.76 3.97
CA ALA A 417 -8.91 1.20 4.34
C ALA A 417 -8.27 0.47 3.15
N ASN A 418 -8.99 -0.45 2.50
CA ASN A 418 -8.47 -1.23 1.37
C ASN A 418 -8.08 -0.32 0.20
N ALA A 419 -8.85 0.73 -0.08
CA ALA A 419 -8.50 1.69 -1.13
C ALA A 419 -7.17 2.40 -0.82
N VAL A 420 -6.97 2.89 0.42
CA VAL A 420 -5.70 3.52 0.82
C VAL A 420 -4.54 2.52 0.81
N ILE A 421 -4.77 1.27 1.25
CA ILE A 421 -3.77 0.20 1.23
C ILE A 421 -3.33 -0.08 -0.21
N ALA A 422 -4.27 -0.24 -1.15
CA ALA A 422 -3.97 -0.50 -2.56
C ALA A 422 -3.10 0.61 -3.18
N VAL A 423 -3.44 1.90 -2.94
CA VAL A 423 -2.60 3.02 -3.39
C VAL A 423 -1.20 2.93 -2.79
N ARG A 424 -1.08 2.64 -1.49
CA ARG A 424 0.22 2.58 -0.82
C ARG A 424 1.06 1.39 -1.27
N CYS A 425 0.45 0.22 -1.45
CA CYS A 425 1.14 -0.94 -2.03
C CYS A 425 1.67 -0.60 -3.44
N CYS A 426 0.82 -0.12 -4.34
CA CYS A 426 1.19 0.30 -5.70
C CYS A 426 2.34 1.32 -5.68
N ARG A 427 2.29 2.34 -4.80
CA ARG A 427 3.33 3.35 -4.70
C ARG A 427 4.66 2.79 -4.16
N HIS A 428 4.61 1.99 -3.09
CA HIS A 428 5.82 1.42 -2.49
C HIS A 428 6.41 0.26 -3.30
N SER A 429 5.61 -0.31 -4.21
CA SER A 429 6.07 -1.22 -5.27
C SER A 429 6.62 -0.48 -6.50
N ARG A 430 6.60 0.87 -6.52
CA ARG A 430 7.04 1.73 -7.63
C ARG A 430 6.20 1.63 -8.90
N GLU A 431 5.00 1.11 -8.81
CA GLU A 431 4.05 0.91 -9.91
C GLU A 431 3.09 2.09 -10.11
N PHE A 432 3.20 3.13 -9.25
CA PHE A 432 2.26 4.25 -9.25
C PHE A 432 2.31 5.07 -10.55
N ASP A 433 3.48 5.23 -11.14
CA ASP A 433 3.65 5.95 -12.38
C ASP A 433 3.11 5.13 -13.57
N ASP A 434 3.42 3.84 -13.61
CA ASP A 434 2.91 2.88 -14.61
C ASP A 434 1.37 2.79 -14.57
N TYR A 435 0.78 2.78 -13.36
CA TYR A 435 -0.66 2.86 -13.20
C TYR A 435 -1.27 4.09 -13.88
N TRP A 436 -0.67 5.27 -13.68
CA TRP A 436 -1.15 6.51 -14.29
C TRP A 436 -0.91 6.56 -15.80
N GLU A 437 0.16 5.95 -16.28
CA GLU A 437 0.44 5.82 -17.72
C GLU A 437 -0.56 4.89 -18.41
N SER A 438 -0.86 3.75 -17.81
CA SER A 438 -1.83 2.78 -18.34
C SER A 438 -3.26 3.31 -18.40
N ARG A 439 -3.61 4.35 -17.63
CA ARG A 439 -4.93 5.01 -17.72
C ARG A 439 -5.11 5.85 -18.98
N ARG A 440 -4.04 6.17 -19.70
CA ARG A 440 -4.08 7.00 -20.92
C ARG A 440 -4.28 6.16 -22.18
N ALA A 441 -4.22 4.86 -22.06
CA ALA A 441 -4.47 3.92 -23.14
C ALA A 441 -5.92 3.45 -23.12
#